data_f947b813715dc5b29fbc8e231c1cc0bd
#
_entry.id   f947b813715dc5b29fbc8e231c1cc0bd
#
_cell.length_a   1.000
_cell.length_b   1.000
_cell.length_c   1.000
_cell.angle_alpha   90.00
_cell.angle_beta   90.00
_cell.angle_gamma   90.00
#
_symmetry.space_group_name_H-M   'P 1'
#
loop_
_entity.id
_entity.type
_entity.pdbx_description
1 polymer ?
#
loop_
_entity_poly.entity_id
_entity_poly.type
_entity_poly.pdbx_seq_one_letter_code
_entity_poly.pdbx_strand_id
1 'polypeptide(L)'
;MKYFVVSLVICSLVMSYSEAQELPMRLKKIVEECKARLGAGDDDVAAMFKYEPATNKQVKCLHACTMRLLGILDKNNKPFEAGAMAYIKSVTASNAELEKLLTEVYNECKYIPASKEGCEFSEAFRVCIIERSRAKGIHMLLH
;
A
#
# COMPACT_ATOMS: atom_id res chain seq x y z
N MET A 1 -14.36 -42.06 -6.62
CA MET A 1 -14.85 -41.02 -5.71
C MET A 1 -13.75 -40.42 -4.81
N LYS A 2 -12.87 -41.17 -4.24
CA LYS A 2 -11.77 -40.65 -3.38
C LYS A 2 -10.83 -39.67 -4.12
N TYR A 3 -10.53 -39.92 -5.39
CA TYR A 3 -9.63 -39.06 -6.18
C TYR A 3 -10.28 -37.75 -6.65
N PHE A 4 -11.61 -37.71 -6.75
CA PHE A 4 -12.34 -36.52 -7.15
C PHE A 4 -12.37 -35.44 -6.06
N VAL A 5 -12.51 -35.88 -4.81
CA VAL A 5 -12.50 -34.97 -3.64
C VAL A 5 -11.11 -34.41 -3.39
N VAL A 6 -10.05 -35.21 -3.56
CA VAL A 6 -8.66 -34.75 -3.42
C VAL A 6 -8.32 -33.73 -4.51
N SER A 7 -8.80 -33.92 -5.75
CA SER A 7 -8.55 -32.99 -6.85
C SER A 7 -9.24 -31.64 -6.63
N LEU A 8 -10.44 -31.61 -6.06
CA LEU A 8 -11.16 -30.37 -5.74
C LEU A 8 -10.49 -29.59 -4.58
N VAL A 9 -9.98 -30.29 -3.58
CA VAL A 9 -9.27 -29.66 -2.45
C VAL A 9 -7.94 -29.06 -2.92
N ILE A 10 -7.20 -29.75 -3.79
CA ILE A 10 -5.95 -29.24 -4.36
C ILE A 10 -6.22 -27.99 -5.23
N CYS A 11 -7.29 -28.00 -6.03
CA CYS A 11 -7.67 -26.85 -6.88
C CYS A 11 -8.02 -25.61 -6.04
N SER A 12 -8.75 -25.78 -4.93
CA SER A 12 -9.09 -24.66 -4.03
C SER A 12 -7.87 -24.12 -3.29
N LEU A 13 -6.92 -24.97 -2.90
CA LEU A 13 -5.66 -24.55 -2.28
C LEU A 13 -4.75 -23.80 -3.24
N VAL A 14 -4.69 -24.21 -4.51
CA VAL A 14 -3.89 -23.55 -5.55
C VAL A 14 -4.46 -22.16 -5.88
N MET A 15 -5.79 -22.00 -5.94
CA MET A 15 -6.42 -20.70 -6.18
C MET A 15 -6.16 -19.71 -5.03
N SER A 16 -6.27 -20.15 -3.79
CA SER A 16 -5.98 -19.32 -2.62
C SER A 16 -4.50 -18.90 -2.53
N TYR A 17 -3.60 -19.73 -3.03
CA TYR A 17 -2.16 -19.46 -3.03
C TYR A 17 -1.77 -18.43 -4.11
N SER A 18 -2.46 -18.42 -5.26
CA SER A 18 -2.16 -17.47 -6.34
C SER A 18 -2.60 -16.05 -6.01
N GLU A 19 -3.73 -15.84 -5.35
CA GLU A 19 -4.21 -14.51 -4.95
C GLU A 19 -3.28 -13.85 -3.92
N ALA A 20 -2.75 -14.63 -2.96
CA ALA A 20 -1.83 -14.12 -1.94
C ALA A 20 -0.47 -13.67 -2.51
N GLN A 21 -0.07 -14.13 -3.70
CA GLN A 21 1.20 -13.77 -4.35
C GLN A 21 1.07 -12.63 -5.37
N GLU A 22 -0.11 -12.31 -5.86
CA GLU A 22 -0.30 -11.25 -6.86
C GLU A 22 0.00 -9.85 -6.34
N LEU A 23 -0.41 -9.54 -5.12
CA LEU A 23 -0.23 -8.21 -4.53
C LEU A 23 1.26 -7.87 -4.27
N PRO A 24 2.08 -8.76 -3.68
CA PRO A 24 3.51 -8.53 -3.54
C PRO A 24 4.25 -8.35 -4.87
N MET A 25 3.91 -9.13 -5.89
CA MET A 25 4.51 -9.01 -7.23
C MET A 25 4.12 -7.71 -7.92
N ARG A 26 2.86 -7.29 -7.78
CA ARG A 26 2.37 -6.01 -8.32
C ARG A 26 3.09 -4.84 -7.65
N LEU A 27 3.22 -4.86 -6.33
CA LEU A 27 3.93 -3.84 -5.58
C LEU A 27 5.40 -3.76 -6.01
N LYS A 28 6.07 -4.89 -6.17
CA LYS A 28 7.45 -4.93 -6.66
C LYS A 28 7.60 -4.26 -8.02
N LYS A 29 6.72 -4.56 -8.98
CA LYS A 29 6.73 -3.93 -10.31
C LYS A 29 6.54 -2.42 -10.22
N ILE A 30 5.61 -1.96 -9.39
CA ILE A 30 5.34 -0.53 -9.17
C ILE A 30 6.57 0.16 -8.58
N VAL A 31 7.22 -0.43 -7.60
CA VAL A 31 8.43 0.12 -6.97
C VAL A 31 9.58 0.20 -7.97
N GLU A 32 9.82 -0.84 -8.77
CA GLU A 32 10.84 -0.82 -9.81
C GLU A 32 10.55 0.24 -10.89
N GLU A 33 9.30 0.41 -11.28
CA GLU A 33 8.89 1.47 -12.20
C GLU A 33 9.16 2.86 -11.62
N CYS A 34 8.80 3.09 -10.36
CA CYS A 34 9.06 4.35 -9.67
C CYS A 34 10.56 4.62 -9.49
N LYS A 35 11.33 3.58 -9.14
CA LYS A 35 12.78 3.64 -9.06
C LYS A 35 13.40 4.13 -10.38
N ALA A 36 13.01 3.51 -11.49
CA ALA A 36 13.50 3.88 -12.82
C ALA A 36 13.12 5.31 -13.22
N ARG A 37 11.86 5.72 -12.96
CA ARG A 37 11.36 7.08 -13.28
C ARG A 37 12.05 8.17 -12.49
N LEU A 38 12.44 7.89 -11.25
CA LEU A 38 13.03 8.86 -10.34
C LEU A 38 14.57 8.82 -10.31
N GLY A 39 15.19 7.83 -10.95
CA GLY A 39 16.62 7.60 -10.85
C GLY A 39 17.08 7.25 -9.44
N ALA A 40 16.22 6.56 -8.66
CA ALA A 40 16.52 6.17 -7.29
C ALA A 40 17.46 4.95 -7.25
N GLY A 41 18.28 4.86 -6.20
CA GLY A 41 19.17 3.74 -5.95
C GLY A 41 18.49 2.58 -5.19
N ASP A 42 19.21 1.46 -5.08
CA ASP A 42 18.75 0.30 -4.31
C ASP A 42 18.63 0.64 -2.81
N ASP A 43 19.50 1.49 -2.29
CA ASP A 43 19.46 1.96 -0.90
C ASP A 43 18.19 2.80 -0.62
N ASP A 44 17.75 3.61 -1.60
CA ASP A 44 16.50 4.37 -1.50
C ASP A 44 15.29 3.43 -1.45
N VAL A 45 15.30 2.39 -2.28
CA VAL A 45 14.25 1.35 -2.27
C VAL A 45 14.25 0.60 -0.94
N ALA A 46 15.41 0.22 -0.42
CA ALA A 46 15.51 -0.43 0.89
C ALA A 46 15.01 0.47 2.02
N ALA A 47 15.32 1.78 1.98
CA ALA A 47 14.85 2.76 2.94
C ALA A 47 13.32 2.97 2.87
N MET A 48 12.72 2.88 1.68
CA MET A 48 11.30 3.01 1.46
C MET A 48 10.47 1.99 2.26
N PHE A 49 10.98 0.78 2.46
CA PHE A 49 10.28 -0.27 3.22
C PHE A 49 10.43 -0.15 4.74
N LYS A 50 11.13 0.85 5.23
CA LYS A 50 11.14 1.16 6.66
C LYS A 50 9.87 1.92 7.05
N TYR A 51 9.29 1.53 8.18
CA TYR A 51 8.08 2.17 8.73
C TYR A 51 8.37 3.47 9.50
N GLU A 52 9.50 4.07 9.24
CA GLU A 52 9.94 5.34 9.80
C GLU A 52 9.65 6.48 8.83
N PRO A 53 9.52 7.73 9.32
CA PRO A 53 9.46 8.90 8.45
C PRO A 53 10.71 8.99 7.58
N ALA A 54 10.52 9.17 6.26
CA ALA A 54 11.64 9.34 5.35
C ALA A 54 12.27 10.73 5.53
N THR A 55 13.58 10.78 5.69
CA THR A 55 14.37 12.02 5.79
C THR A 55 14.90 12.50 4.44
N ASN A 56 15.07 11.57 3.50
CA ASN A 56 15.62 11.80 2.18
C ASN A 56 14.49 12.10 1.18
N LYS A 57 14.64 13.19 0.40
CA LYS A 57 13.66 13.60 -0.62
C LYS A 57 13.38 12.51 -1.65
N GLN A 58 14.40 11.77 -2.06
CA GLN A 58 14.25 10.68 -3.04
C GLN A 58 13.31 9.60 -2.55
N VAL A 59 13.45 9.17 -1.29
CA VAL A 59 12.56 8.17 -0.66
C VAL A 59 11.14 8.70 -0.52
N LYS A 60 10.96 9.99 -0.15
CA LYS A 60 9.62 10.61 -0.09
C LYS A 60 8.96 10.60 -1.47
N CYS A 61 9.71 10.87 -2.53
CA CYS A 61 9.20 10.82 -3.90
C CYS A 61 8.93 9.40 -4.39
N LEU A 62 9.70 8.40 -3.95
CA LEU A 62 9.39 6.99 -4.18
C LEU A 62 8.06 6.60 -3.55
N HIS A 63 7.80 7.00 -2.29
CA HIS A 63 6.50 6.80 -1.65
C HIS A 63 5.37 7.46 -2.44
N ALA A 64 5.55 8.72 -2.86
CA ALA A 64 4.56 9.45 -3.64
C ALA A 64 4.25 8.75 -4.97
N CYS A 65 5.27 8.35 -5.71
CA CYS A 65 5.13 7.64 -6.97
C CYS A 65 4.38 6.31 -6.77
N THR A 66 4.78 5.52 -5.79
CA THR A 66 4.16 4.23 -5.47
C THR A 66 2.68 4.40 -5.10
N MET A 67 2.35 5.35 -4.23
CA MET A 67 0.96 5.60 -3.85
C MET A 67 0.09 6.10 -5.02
N ARG A 68 0.67 6.87 -5.97
CA ARG A 68 -0.04 7.24 -7.21
C ARG A 68 -0.32 6.02 -8.10
N LEU A 69 0.66 5.16 -8.30
CA LEU A 69 0.49 3.97 -9.14
C LEU A 69 -0.42 2.91 -8.48
N LEU A 70 -0.52 2.91 -7.15
CA LEU A 70 -1.52 2.13 -6.41
C LEU A 70 -2.93 2.77 -6.45
N GLY A 71 -3.04 4.01 -6.93
CA GLY A 71 -4.30 4.74 -7.00
C GLY A 71 -4.74 5.40 -5.68
N ILE A 72 -3.89 5.39 -4.65
CA ILE A 72 -4.19 6.02 -3.35
C ILE A 72 -4.13 7.54 -3.43
N LEU A 73 -3.22 8.06 -4.25
CA LEU A 73 -3.08 9.49 -4.56
C LEU A 73 -3.41 9.74 -6.04
N ASP A 74 -3.88 10.95 -6.33
CA ASP A 74 -4.04 11.43 -7.70
C ASP A 74 -2.70 11.92 -8.31
N LYS A 75 -2.75 12.40 -9.55
CA LYS A 75 -1.59 12.95 -10.27
C LYS A 75 -0.92 14.14 -9.57
N ASN A 76 -1.63 14.83 -8.70
CA ASN A 76 -1.17 16.01 -7.96
C ASN A 76 -0.73 15.64 -6.52
N ASN A 77 -0.55 14.36 -6.22
CA ASN A 77 -0.26 13.83 -4.88
C ASN A 77 -1.33 14.17 -3.83
N LYS A 78 -2.59 14.35 -4.24
CA LYS A 78 -3.72 14.52 -3.33
C LYS A 78 -4.41 13.17 -3.06
N PRO A 79 -4.98 12.95 -1.86
CA PRO A 79 -5.74 11.75 -1.58
C PRO A 79 -6.86 11.54 -2.60
N PHE A 80 -6.92 10.34 -3.18
CA PHE A 80 -7.92 9.95 -4.17
C PHE A 80 -8.81 8.85 -3.58
N GLU A 81 -9.98 9.25 -3.09
CA GLU A 81 -10.85 8.39 -2.27
C GLU A 81 -11.27 7.12 -2.98
N ALA A 82 -11.74 7.20 -4.23
CA ALA A 82 -12.19 6.02 -4.97
C ALA A 82 -11.07 4.99 -5.15
N GLY A 83 -9.86 5.44 -5.48
CA GLY A 83 -8.70 4.57 -5.62
C GLY A 83 -8.21 4.02 -4.28
N ALA A 84 -8.22 4.84 -3.23
CA ALA A 84 -7.86 4.39 -1.89
C ALA A 84 -8.80 3.31 -1.38
N MET A 85 -10.12 3.46 -1.58
CA MET A 85 -11.10 2.44 -1.19
C MET A 85 -10.92 1.14 -1.99
N ALA A 86 -10.65 1.23 -3.28
CA ALA A 86 -10.34 0.06 -4.11
C ALA A 86 -9.07 -0.65 -3.63
N TYR A 87 -8.03 0.10 -3.28
CA TYR A 87 -6.81 -0.46 -2.71
C TYR A 87 -7.05 -1.13 -1.37
N ILE A 88 -7.73 -0.46 -0.43
CA ILE A 88 -8.09 -1.03 0.89
C ILE A 88 -8.82 -2.35 0.70
N LYS A 89 -9.83 -2.39 -0.15
CA LYS A 89 -10.59 -3.61 -0.44
C LYS A 89 -9.70 -4.73 -0.98
N SER A 90 -8.73 -4.40 -1.82
CA SER A 90 -7.80 -5.39 -2.40
C SER A 90 -6.84 -6.00 -1.37
N VAL A 91 -6.41 -5.23 -0.36
CA VAL A 91 -5.44 -5.69 0.65
C VAL A 91 -6.10 -6.34 1.87
N THR A 92 -7.39 -6.14 2.07
CA THR A 92 -8.12 -6.71 3.21
C THR A 92 -8.68 -8.11 2.95
N ALA A 93 -8.63 -8.59 1.70
CA ALA A 93 -9.05 -9.94 1.31
C ALA A 93 -10.42 -10.37 1.91
N SER A 94 -11.43 -9.48 1.82
CA SER A 94 -12.78 -9.69 2.36
C SER A 94 -12.88 -9.67 3.90
N ASN A 95 -11.84 -9.24 4.62
CA ASN A 95 -11.93 -8.99 6.05
C ASN A 95 -12.62 -7.64 6.30
N ALA A 96 -13.93 -7.69 6.56
CA ALA A 96 -14.78 -6.51 6.70
C ALA A 96 -14.38 -5.61 7.90
N GLU A 97 -13.86 -6.19 8.98
CA GLU A 97 -13.40 -5.42 10.13
C GLU A 97 -12.13 -4.64 9.81
N LEU A 98 -11.16 -5.29 9.17
CA LEU A 98 -9.94 -4.64 8.73
C LEU A 98 -10.21 -3.57 7.66
N GLU A 99 -11.11 -3.83 6.72
CA GLU A 99 -11.55 -2.86 5.71
C GLU A 99 -12.14 -1.61 6.38
N LYS A 100 -13.01 -1.79 7.37
CA LYS A 100 -13.59 -0.69 8.15
C LYS A 100 -12.50 0.12 8.87
N LEU A 101 -11.59 -0.54 9.59
CA LEU A 101 -10.52 0.13 10.32
C LEU A 101 -9.58 0.92 9.39
N LEU A 102 -9.18 0.36 8.25
CA LEU A 102 -8.35 1.06 7.27
C LEU A 102 -9.09 2.22 6.60
N THR A 103 -10.39 2.10 6.38
CA THR A 103 -11.23 3.19 5.88
C THR A 103 -11.30 4.35 6.88
N GLU A 104 -11.44 4.05 8.18
CA GLU A 104 -11.39 5.06 9.25
C GLU A 104 -10.02 5.76 9.27
N VAL A 105 -8.92 5.01 9.20
CA VAL A 105 -7.56 5.56 9.15
C VAL A 105 -7.39 6.50 7.94
N TYR A 106 -7.85 6.09 6.76
CA TYR A 106 -7.82 6.94 5.58
C TYR A 106 -8.61 8.24 5.78
N ASN A 107 -9.83 8.15 6.35
CA ASN A 107 -10.67 9.32 6.60
C ASN A 107 -10.07 10.29 7.61
N GLU A 108 -9.35 9.80 8.61
CA GLU A 108 -8.62 10.64 9.56
C GLU A 108 -7.45 11.38 8.91
N CYS A 109 -6.78 10.77 7.92
CA CYS A 109 -5.57 11.29 7.33
C CYS A 109 -5.78 12.11 6.04
N LYS A 110 -6.88 11.93 5.32
CA LYS A 110 -7.12 12.62 4.03
C LYS A 110 -7.22 14.15 4.13
N TYR A 111 -7.45 14.67 5.33
CA TYR A 111 -7.58 16.11 5.60
C TYR A 111 -6.42 16.71 6.39
N ILE A 112 -5.27 16.04 6.44
CA ILE A 112 -4.09 16.63 7.08
C ILE A 112 -3.77 18.00 6.43
N PRO A 113 -3.31 19.00 7.20
CA PRO A 113 -3.02 20.32 6.65
C PRO A 113 -2.00 20.24 5.52
N ALA A 114 -2.36 20.77 4.37
CA ALA A 114 -1.50 20.84 3.17
C ALA A 114 -0.48 21.98 3.29
N SER A 115 0.26 22.06 4.40
CA SER A 115 1.37 23.02 4.54
C SER A 115 2.57 22.66 3.67
N LYS A 116 2.52 21.49 3.03
CA LYS A 116 3.58 20.94 2.19
C LYS A 116 3.00 20.52 0.85
N GLU A 117 3.81 20.59 -0.20
CA GLU A 117 3.42 20.20 -1.56
C GLU A 117 4.23 19.00 -2.05
N GLY A 118 3.73 18.31 -3.07
CA GLY A 118 4.42 17.23 -3.76
C GLY A 118 4.77 16.05 -2.85
N CYS A 119 6.03 15.63 -2.89
CA CYS A 119 6.51 14.47 -2.14
C CYS A 119 6.47 14.66 -0.62
N GLU A 120 6.56 15.90 -0.13
CA GLU A 120 6.46 16.21 1.30
C GLU A 120 5.05 15.97 1.84
N PHE A 121 4.02 16.36 1.09
CA PHE A 121 2.64 16.05 1.45
C PHE A 121 2.39 14.54 1.46
N SER A 122 2.85 13.85 0.43
CA SER A 122 2.70 12.39 0.30
C SER A 122 3.33 11.66 1.49
N GLU A 123 4.50 12.11 1.93
CA GLU A 123 5.17 11.53 3.10
C GLU A 123 4.41 11.82 4.39
N ALA A 124 3.93 13.04 4.60
CA ALA A 124 3.12 13.37 5.77
C ALA A 124 1.83 12.56 5.82
N PHE A 125 1.18 12.36 4.68
CA PHE A 125 0.00 11.50 4.56
C PHE A 125 0.34 10.03 4.90
N ARG A 126 1.42 9.49 4.35
CA ARG A 126 1.89 8.13 4.64
C ARG A 126 2.18 7.94 6.14
N VAL A 127 2.90 8.88 6.75
CA VAL A 127 3.22 8.84 8.19
C VAL A 127 1.94 8.84 9.03
N CYS A 128 0.97 9.69 8.70
CA CYS A 128 -0.34 9.70 9.37
C CYS A 128 -1.01 8.31 9.28
N ILE A 129 -1.06 7.71 8.08
CA ILE A 129 -1.64 6.38 7.89
C ILE A 129 -0.94 5.34 8.77
N ILE A 130 0.38 5.33 8.82
CA ILE A 130 1.15 4.37 9.64
C ILE A 130 0.86 4.57 11.13
N GLU A 131 0.92 5.80 11.63
CA GLU A 131 0.71 6.12 13.05
C GLU A 131 -0.72 5.78 13.49
N ARG A 132 -1.72 6.14 12.70
CA ARG A 132 -3.14 5.82 12.99
C ARG A 132 -3.41 4.33 12.93
N SER A 133 -2.81 3.63 11.96
CA SER A 133 -2.92 2.16 11.88
C SER A 133 -2.33 1.49 13.13
N ARG A 134 -1.16 1.91 13.57
CA ARG A 134 -0.54 1.40 14.80
C ARG A 134 -1.41 1.66 16.03
N ALA A 135 -1.97 2.86 16.15
CA ALA A 135 -2.85 3.22 17.28
C ALA A 135 -4.12 2.36 17.32
N LYS A 136 -4.60 1.87 16.16
CA LYS A 136 -5.75 0.93 16.05
C LYS A 136 -5.34 -0.55 16.13
N GLY A 137 -4.07 -0.84 16.44
CA GLY A 137 -3.57 -2.22 16.53
C GLY A 137 -3.44 -2.92 15.18
N ILE A 138 -3.48 -2.17 14.08
CA ILE A 138 -3.26 -2.71 12.74
C ILE A 138 -1.75 -2.80 12.53
N HIS A 139 -1.24 -4.01 12.59
CA HIS A 139 0.13 -4.28 12.15
C HIS A 139 0.12 -4.36 10.63
N MET A 140 0.59 -3.30 9.98
CA MET A 140 0.67 -3.25 8.52
C MET A 140 1.56 -4.39 8.03
N LEU A 141 0.93 -5.40 7.50
CA LEU A 141 1.58 -6.52 6.81
C LEU A 141 2.09 -6.02 5.44
N LEU A 142 3.15 -5.22 5.48
CA LEU A 142 3.96 -4.97 4.31
C LEU A 142 5.25 -5.81 4.47
N HIS A 143 5.06 -7.11 4.37
CA HIS A 143 6.17 -8.04 4.20
C HIS A 143 6.31 -8.41 2.74
#